data_e19893e50bdb9a74fd51ed815ac9f64a
#
_entry.id   e19893e50bdb9a74fd51ed815ac9f64a
#
_cell.length_a   1.000
_cell.length_b   1.000
_cell.length_c   1.000
_cell.angle_alpha   90.00
_cell.angle_beta   90.00
_cell.angle_gamma   90.00
#
_symmetry.space_group_name_H-M   'P 1'
#
loop_
_entity.id
_entity.type
_entity.pdbx_description
1 polymer ?
#
loop_
_entity_poly.entity_id
_entity_poly.type
_entity_poly.pdbx_seq_one_letter_code
_entity_poly.pdbx_strand_id
1 'polypeptide(L)'
;MSAGVPETEQTIEVPSAQPEVAVRTVAAGETWSFSTSGRWTNGFIACGPDGYRNFLFDALQIKPRAQGEPWFRLIGEIKGRPGSKFGIGAGCTRTFDQSGDLVVYANDSADGYANNKGAATLTLSSGGVAPAPPV
;
A
#
# COMPACT_ATOMS: atom_id res chain seq x y z
N MET A 1 -15.03 11.57 -25.47
CA MET A 1 -14.17 11.09 -24.51
C MET A 1 -14.08 12.05 -23.35
N SER A 2 -13.99 11.58 -22.24
CA SER A 2 -13.97 12.46 -21.14
C SER A 2 -12.61 12.46 -20.58
N ALA A 3 -11.85 13.36 -21.02
CA ALA A 3 -10.54 13.51 -20.51
C ALA A 3 -10.64 13.64 -19.01
N GLY A 4 -9.79 13.04 -18.31
CA GLY A 4 -9.77 13.15 -16.90
C GLY A 4 -10.63 12.15 -16.14
N VAL A 5 -11.48 11.43 -16.83
CA VAL A 5 -12.24 10.37 -16.18
C VAL A 5 -11.38 9.12 -16.18
N PRO A 6 -11.13 8.51 -15.03
CA PRO A 6 -10.33 7.29 -15.02
C PRO A 6 -10.97 6.21 -15.85
N GLU A 7 -10.16 5.51 -16.61
CA GLU A 7 -10.65 4.37 -17.36
C GLU A 7 -11.15 3.29 -16.45
N THR A 8 -10.47 3.13 -15.32
CA THR A 8 -10.77 2.09 -14.35
C THR A 8 -10.56 2.66 -12.96
N GLU A 9 -11.52 2.42 -12.10
CA GLU A 9 -11.37 2.77 -10.69
C GLU A 9 -11.82 1.57 -9.86
N GLN A 10 -11.13 1.32 -8.78
CA GLN A 10 -11.39 0.18 -7.92
C GLN A 10 -11.20 0.61 -6.48
N THR A 11 -12.10 0.17 -5.61
CA THR A 11 -11.99 0.42 -4.17
C THR A 11 -12.05 -0.91 -3.45
N ILE A 12 -11.13 -1.14 -2.53
CA ILE A 12 -11.10 -2.37 -1.74
C ILE A 12 -10.79 -2.04 -0.30
N GLU A 13 -11.22 -2.96 0.58
CA GLU A 13 -10.86 -2.90 1.99
C GLU A 13 -9.61 -3.72 2.20
N VAL A 14 -8.70 -3.19 3.01
CA VAL A 14 -7.43 -3.87 3.32
C VAL A 14 -7.39 -4.08 4.82
N PRO A 15 -7.81 -5.25 5.32
CA PRO A 15 -7.71 -5.53 6.75
C PRO A 15 -6.26 -5.65 7.17
N SER A 16 -5.90 -5.01 8.27
CA SER A 16 -4.52 -5.04 8.74
C SER A 16 -4.09 -6.43 9.19
N ALA A 17 -5.04 -7.30 9.52
CA ALA A 17 -4.71 -8.66 9.94
C ALA A 17 -4.44 -9.60 8.78
N GLN A 18 -4.63 -9.14 7.55
CA GLN A 18 -4.36 -9.97 6.37
C GLN A 18 -2.92 -9.71 5.89
N PRO A 19 -2.08 -10.72 5.88
CA PRO A 19 -0.69 -10.51 5.42
C PRO A 19 -0.59 -10.23 3.94
N GLU A 20 -1.65 -10.45 3.19
CA GLU A 20 -1.64 -10.19 1.76
C GLU A 20 -3.07 -10.06 1.26
N VAL A 21 -3.37 -8.97 0.58
CA VAL A 21 -4.69 -8.73 -0.01
C VAL A 21 -4.48 -8.52 -1.50
N ALA A 22 -5.10 -9.37 -2.29
CA ALA A 22 -5.00 -9.28 -3.75
C ALA A 22 -5.81 -8.08 -4.24
N VAL A 23 -5.23 -7.30 -5.11
CA VAL A 23 -5.88 -6.11 -5.66
C VAL A 23 -6.29 -6.34 -7.10
N ARG A 24 -5.31 -6.52 -7.97
CA ARG A 24 -5.56 -6.75 -9.39
C ARG A 24 -4.25 -7.08 -10.10
N THR A 25 -4.36 -7.49 -11.35
CA THR A 25 -3.19 -7.64 -12.21
C THR A 25 -2.86 -6.26 -12.79
N VAL A 26 -1.58 -5.94 -12.81
CA VAL A 26 -1.08 -4.72 -13.46
C VAL A 26 -0.08 -5.13 -14.53
N ALA A 27 0.15 -4.24 -15.48
CA ALA A 27 1.11 -4.49 -16.57
C ALA A 27 2.23 -3.47 -16.51
N ALA A 28 3.41 -3.90 -16.93
CA ALA A 28 4.55 -3.00 -17.04
C ALA A 28 4.17 -1.81 -17.90
N GLY A 29 4.53 -0.61 -17.46
CA GLY A 29 4.21 0.62 -18.15
C GLY A 29 2.92 1.28 -17.69
N GLU A 30 2.06 0.55 -16.97
CA GLU A 30 0.84 1.16 -16.44
C GLU A 30 1.13 2.07 -15.28
N THR A 31 0.41 3.16 -15.20
CA THR A 31 0.51 4.09 -14.08
C THR A 31 -0.82 4.09 -13.33
N TRP A 32 -0.73 3.97 -12.03
CA TRP A 32 -1.90 3.92 -11.16
C TRP A 32 -1.76 4.94 -10.05
N SER A 33 -2.86 5.62 -9.73
CA SER A 33 -2.93 6.53 -8.59
C SER A 33 -3.64 5.83 -7.44
N PHE A 34 -3.10 5.95 -6.25
CA PHE A 34 -3.59 5.30 -5.05
C PHE A 34 -3.99 6.34 -4.03
N SER A 35 -5.11 6.12 -3.36
CA SER A 35 -5.58 6.97 -2.28
C SER A 35 -6.12 6.06 -1.19
N THR A 36 -5.74 6.29 0.05
CA THR A 36 -6.10 5.41 1.15
C THR A 36 -6.62 6.22 2.32
N SER A 37 -7.65 5.70 2.96
CA SER A 37 -8.23 6.32 4.14
C SER A 37 -8.45 5.27 5.22
N GLY A 38 -8.81 5.73 6.41
CA GLY A 38 -9.13 4.84 7.52
C GLY A 38 -8.01 4.76 8.53
N ARG A 39 -8.22 3.95 9.53
CA ARG A 39 -7.24 3.72 10.59
C ARG A 39 -7.23 2.24 10.92
N TRP A 40 -6.07 1.77 11.30
CA TRP A 40 -5.90 0.40 11.74
C TRP A 40 -4.98 0.35 12.96
N THR A 41 -4.88 -0.80 13.60
CA THR A 41 -4.21 -0.93 14.88
C THR A 41 -3.28 -2.13 14.90
N ASN A 42 -2.07 -1.91 15.36
CA ASN A 42 -1.11 -2.96 15.62
C ASN A 42 -1.06 -3.14 17.13
N GLY A 43 -1.74 -4.16 17.64
CA GLY A 43 -1.83 -4.35 19.08
C GLY A 43 -2.49 -3.16 19.75
N PHE A 44 -1.70 -2.30 20.37
CA PHE A 44 -2.21 -1.11 21.04
C PHE A 44 -1.98 0.18 20.26
N ILE A 45 -1.28 0.10 19.14
CA ILE A 45 -0.87 1.31 18.41
C ILE A 45 -1.80 1.51 17.22
N ALA A 46 -2.57 2.60 17.27
CA ALA A 46 -3.45 2.95 16.16
C ALA A 46 -2.77 3.97 15.26
N CYS A 47 -3.00 3.85 13.96
CA CYS A 47 -2.41 4.79 13.01
C CYS A 47 -3.20 4.78 11.72
N GLY A 48 -2.93 5.74 10.85
CA GLY A 48 -3.45 5.74 9.50
C GLY A 48 -2.57 4.92 8.57
N PRO A 49 -2.88 4.92 7.27
CA PRO A 49 -2.13 4.11 6.30
C PRO A 49 -0.69 4.59 6.06
N ASP A 50 -0.31 5.74 6.57
CA ASP A 50 1.09 6.18 6.48
C ASP A 50 1.99 5.48 7.48
N GLY A 51 1.42 4.82 8.47
CA GLY A 51 2.19 4.07 9.45
C GLY A 51 2.82 4.95 10.53
N TYR A 52 3.80 4.37 11.22
CA TYR A 52 4.45 5.07 12.32
C TYR A 52 5.89 4.56 12.47
N ARG A 53 6.71 5.34 13.18
CA ARG A 53 8.08 4.92 13.50
C ARG A 53 8.09 4.29 14.88
N ASN A 54 8.85 3.22 15.02
CA ASN A 54 9.01 2.54 16.30
C ASN A 54 10.48 2.60 16.68
N PHE A 55 10.82 3.59 17.51
CA PHE A 55 12.22 3.84 17.84
C PHE A 55 12.86 2.68 18.61
N LEU A 56 12.09 1.98 19.42
CA LEU A 56 12.61 0.83 20.13
C LEU A 56 12.97 -0.30 19.17
N PHE A 57 12.07 -0.58 18.22
CA PHE A 57 12.34 -1.60 17.22
C PHE A 57 13.51 -1.19 16.33
N ASP A 58 13.61 0.09 15.98
CA ASP A 58 14.75 0.58 15.22
C ASP A 58 16.05 0.32 15.98
N ALA A 59 16.07 0.64 17.28
CA ALA A 59 17.27 0.44 18.10
C ALA A 59 17.64 -1.04 18.23
N LEU A 60 16.65 -1.92 18.27
CA LEU A 60 16.87 -3.36 18.36
C LEU A 60 17.07 -4.01 16.99
N GLN A 61 17.02 -3.22 15.94
CA GLN A 61 17.14 -3.69 14.56
C GLN A 61 16.05 -4.69 14.17
N ILE A 62 14.87 -4.56 14.77
CA ILE A 62 13.70 -5.33 14.39
C ILE A 62 13.07 -4.60 13.20
N LYS A 63 12.88 -5.30 12.10
CA LYS A 63 12.45 -4.69 10.85
C LYS A 63 11.15 -5.32 10.36
N PRO A 64 10.27 -4.49 9.75
CA PRO A 64 9.08 -5.03 9.10
C PRO A 64 9.43 -5.62 7.74
N ARG A 65 8.44 -6.21 7.10
CA ARG A 65 8.62 -6.87 5.79
C ARG A 65 9.21 -5.91 4.75
N ALA A 66 8.69 -4.69 4.68
CA ALA A 66 9.24 -3.68 3.77
C ALA A 66 10.22 -2.84 4.57
N GLN A 67 11.48 -3.22 4.54
CA GLN A 67 12.52 -2.54 5.29
C GLN A 67 12.72 -1.15 4.71
N GLY A 68 12.90 -0.18 5.60
CA GLY A 68 13.05 1.20 5.18
C GLY A 68 11.74 1.97 5.17
N GLU A 69 10.61 1.29 5.21
CA GLU A 69 9.30 1.91 5.29
C GLU A 69 8.81 1.91 6.74
N PRO A 70 8.02 2.90 7.15
CA PRO A 70 7.47 2.89 8.50
C PRO A 70 6.64 1.65 8.79
N TRP A 71 6.57 1.28 10.07
CA TRP A 71 5.69 0.21 10.51
C TRP A 71 4.24 0.59 10.17
N PHE A 72 3.47 -0.39 9.73
CA PHE A 72 2.03 -0.26 9.42
C PHE A 72 1.71 0.68 8.27
N ARG A 73 2.68 1.17 7.54
CA ARG A 73 2.38 1.85 6.28
C ARG A 73 1.78 0.84 5.31
N LEU A 74 0.79 1.25 4.54
CA LEU A 74 0.25 0.40 3.48
C LEU A 74 1.32 0.21 2.42
N ILE A 75 1.64 -1.04 2.12
CA ILE A 75 2.69 -1.41 1.17
C ILE A 75 2.04 -2.11 -0.02
N GLY A 76 2.55 -1.84 -1.20
CA GLY A 76 2.20 -2.57 -2.41
C GLY A 76 3.39 -3.37 -2.90
N GLU A 77 3.09 -4.46 -3.59
CA GLU A 77 4.14 -5.34 -4.08
C GLU A 77 3.59 -6.20 -5.22
N ILE A 78 4.41 -6.51 -6.20
CA ILE A 78 4.05 -7.50 -7.20
C ILE A 78 4.36 -8.87 -6.59
N LYS A 79 3.34 -9.71 -6.53
CA LYS A 79 3.45 -10.99 -5.85
C LYS A 79 4.60 -11.81 -6.42
N GLY A 80 5.41 -12.35 -5.53
CA GLY A 80 6.56 -13.15 -5.93
C GLY A 80 7.78 -12.35 -6.35
N ARG A 81 7.72 -11.03 -6.24
CA ARG A 81 8.87 -10.18 -6.59
C ARG A 81 9.20 -9.25 -5.42
N PRO A 82 9.99 -9.71 -4.47
CA PRO A 82 10.26 -8.93 -3.25
C PRO A 82 10.88 -7.57 -3.52
N GLY A 83 11.63 -7.43 -4.59
CA GLY A 83 12.22 -6.13 -4.95
C GLY A 83 11.23 -5.11 -5.47
N SER A 84 9.96 -5.49 -5.63
CA SER A 84 8.94 -4.59 -6.15
C SER A 84 8.18 -3.81 -5.06
N LYS A 85 8.53 -3.99 -3.80
CA LYS A 85 7.82 -3.35 -2.69
C LYS A 85 7.90 -1.83 -2.80
N PHE A 86 6.78 -1.18 -2.53
CA PHE A 86 6.73 0.29 -2.49
C PHE A 86 5.71 0.74 -1.46
N GLY A 87 5.97 1.91 -0.86
CA GLY A 87 5.05 2.48 0.10
C GLY A 87 3.91 3.18 -0.60
N ILE A 88 2.68 2.80 -0.27
CA ILE A 88 1.51 3.52 -0.75
C ILE A 88 1.14 4.60 0.25
N GLY A 89 1.12 4.26 1.53
CA GLY A 89 0.74 5.20 2.56
C GLY A 89 -0.67 5.73 2.34
N ALA A 90 -0.87 7.01 2.59
CA ALA A 90 -2.16 7.67 2.36
C ALA A 90 -2.42 7.89 0.87
N GLY A 91 -1.40 7.82 0.04
CA GLY A 91 -1.58 7.94 -1.39
C GLY A 91 -0.27 8.11 -2.13
N CYS A 92 -0.28 7.68 -3.37
CA CYS A 92 0.86 7.86 -4.25
C CYS A 92 0.43 7.57 -5.68
N THR A 93 1.32 7.87 -6.60
CA THR A 93 1.16 7.49 -8.00
C THR A 93 2.35 6.62 -8.36
N ARG A 94 2.10 5.50 -9.03
CA ARG A 94 3.16 4.54 -9.34
C ARG A 94 3.05 4.09 -10.78
N THR A 95 4.16 4.16 -11.50
CA THR A 95 4.28 3.52 -12.80
C THR A 95 5.00 2.19 -12.58
N PHE A 96 4.36 1.10 -13.01
CA PHE A 96 4.93 -0.23 -12.80
C PHE A 96 5.95 -0.54 -13.90
N ASP A 97 7.08 -1.10 -13.49
CA ASP A 97 8.10 -1.51 -14.46
C ASP A 97 8.09 -3.01 -14.69
N GLN A 98 7.15 -3.72 -14.09
CA GLN A 98 6.97 -5.14 -14.32
C GLN A 98 5.52 -5.52 -14.16
N SER A 99 5.12 -6.55 -14.88
CA SER A 99 3.74 -7.05 -14.84
C SER A 99 3.59 -8.08 -13.73
N GLY A 100 2.38 -8.22 -13.23
CA GLY A 100 2.07 -9.25 -12.25
C GLY A 100 0.89 -8.88 -11.38
N ASP A 101 0.66 -9.66 -10.36
CA ASP A 101 -0.45 -9.45 -9.44
C ASP A 101 -0.04 -8.49 -8.36
N LEU A 102 -0.74 -7.37 -8.28
CA LEU A 102 -0.52 -6.40 -7.21
C LEU A 102 -1.21 -6.88 -5.96
N VAL A 103 -0.46 -6.95 -4.87
CA VAL A 103 -0.98 -7.25 -3.55
C VAL A 103 -0.58 -6.14 -2.60
N VAL A 104 -1.35 -5.96 -1.54
CA VAL A 104 -1.10 -4.91 -0.55
C VAL A 104 -1.25 -5.47 0.86
N TYR A 105 -0.64 -4.79 1.82
CA TYR A 105 -0.69 -5.22 3.22
C TYR A 105 -0.14 -4.12 4.12
N ALA A 106 -0.49 -4.19 5.41
CA ALA A 106 0.12 -3.32 6.40
C ALA A 106 1.55 -3.80 6.65
N ASN A 107 2.48 -2.88 6.79
CA ASN A 107 3.90 -3.21 6.93
C ASN A 107 4.20 -3.71 8.35
N ASP A 108 4.15 -5.01 8.53
CA ASP A 108 4.37 -5.65 9.82
C ASP A 108 5.42 -6.74 9.65
N SER A 109 5.80 -7.40 10.73
CA SER A 109 6.65 -8.58 10.61
C SER A 109 5.83 -9.73 10.05
N ALA A 110 6.49 -10.64 9.37
CA ALA A 110 5.79 -11.71 8.63
C ALA A 110 4.85 -12.53 9.52
N ASP A 111 5.15 -12.66 10.79
CA ASP A 111 4.34 -13.43 11.73
C ASP A 111 3.59 -12.56 12.74
N GLY A 112 3.51 -11.26 12.49
CA GLY A 112 2.93 -10.32 13.43
C GLY A 112 1.48 -9.96 13.21
N TYR A 113 0.80 -10.57 12.24
CA TYR A 113 -0.51 -10.10 11.84
C TYR A 113 -1.66 -10.48 12.77
N ALA A 114 -1.46 -11.43 13.65
CA ALA A 114 -2.56 -11.97 14.45
C ALA A 114 -3.20 -10.94 15.42
N ASN A 115 -2.43 -9.96 15.86
CA ASN A 115 -2.94 -8.96 16.80
C ASN A 115 -3.37 -7.66 16.12
N ASN A 116 -3.45 -7.66 14.80
CA ASN A 116 -3.82 -6.45 14.05
C ASN A 116 -5.33 -6.35 13.94
N LYS A 117 -5.83 -5.12 13.97
CA LYS A 117 -7.26 -4.85 13.88
C LYS A 117 -7.51 -3.65 12.98
N GLY A 118 -8.72 -3.58 12.44
CA GLY A 118 -9.12 -2.49 11.59
C GLY A 118 -8.73 -2.70 10.14
N ALA A 119 -9.18 -1.79 9.30
CA ALA A 119 -8.95 -1.89 7.87
C ALA A 119 -8.77 -0.50 7.29
N ALA A 120 -7.99 -0.41 6.25
CA ALA A 120 -7.89 0.80 5.45
C ALA A 120 -8.69 0.60 4.17
N THR A 121 -9.19 1.69 3.62
CA THR A 121 -9.92 1.66 2.35
C THR A 121 -9.00 2.21 1.27
N LEU A 122 -8.69 1.37 0.30
CA LEU A 122 -7.80 1.74 -0.79
C LEU A 122 -8.61 1.95 -2.06
N THR A 123 -8.41 3.11 -2.68
CA THR A 123 -8.98 3.41 -4.00
C THR A 123 -7.83 3.61 -4.97
N LEU A 124 -7.91 2.98 -6.12
CA LEU A 124 -6.89 3.15 -7.14
C LEU A 124 -7.56 3.43 -8.48
N SER A 125 -6.89 4.26 -9.29
CA SER A 125 -7.40 4.69 -10.59
C SER A 125 -6.33 4.53 -11.63
N SER A 126 -6.73 4.02 -12.79
CA SER A 126 -5.77 3.84 -13.88
C SER A 126 -5.52 5.19 -14.56
N GLY A 127 -4.44 5.20 -15.34
CA GLY A 127 -4.06 6.42 -15.99
C GLY A 127 -3.19 7.29 -15.13
N GLY A 128 -3.38 7.21 -13.84
CA GLY A 128 -2.57 7.86 -12.83
C GLY A 128 -1.98 9.14 -13.27
N VAL A 129 -2.58 9.71 -14.19
CA VAL A 129 -2.15 10.93 -14.64
C VAL A 129 -2.34 11.76 -13.47
N ALA A 130 -1.31 11.86 -12.90
CA ALA A 130 -1.23 12.90 -12.06
C ALA A 130 -2.07 13.92 -12.63
N PRO A 131 -2.90 14.40 -11.91
CA PRO A 131 -3.57 15.52 -12.25
C PRO A 131 -2.59 16.31 -12.97
N ALA A 132 -2.89 16.36 -14.13
CA ALA A 132 -2.19 17.11 -14.96
C ALA A 132 -1.82 18.29 -14.27
N PRO A 133 -0.62 18.54 -14.29
CA PRO A 133 -0.24 19.77 -13.89
C PRO A 133 -1.13 20.69 -14.55
N PRO A 134 -1.63 21.46 -13.83
CA PRO A 134 -2.23 22.55 -14.40
C PRO A 134 -1.19 23.12 -15.17
N VAL A 135 -1.18 23.23 -16.12
CA VAL A 135 -0.18 23.93 -16.73
C VAL A 135 -0.14 25.32 -16.35
#